data_bd7ec0388589cb80579fd9a0eac03dfb
#
_entry.id   bd7ec0388589cb80579fd9a0eac03dfb
#
_cell.length_a   1.000
_cell.length_b   1.000
_cell.length_c   1.000
_cell.angle_alpha   90.00
_cell.angle_beta   90.00
_cell.angle_gamma   90.00
#
_symmetry.space_group_name_H-M   'P 1'
#
loop_
_entity.id
_entity.type
_entity.pdbx_description
1 polymer ?
#
loop_
_entity_poly.entity_id
_entity_poly.type
_entity_poly.pdbx_seq_one_letter_code
_entity_poly.pdbx_strand_id
1 'polypeptide(L)'
;MNNNIEFIDSFLTFENTYKMFAKKVNGVNIWHYIRFNIYYSLLSQLGIYNVLLNSNVVVSNKKKNFSDLIKERTIGNQFFMRHREVLIIPHERKYKDENGFYRCIYTDLIDKSIHQSHYILDGISVFGEYTPQKSNNVIYSKFDYFEKKENSQNPYSACKVKEFENAIVEPIEKFFHIQISLQIKKQWKQILDNYLYKRRFLIEYYNFILNRVKPKAIMVVVSYSFNRMVLCEVAKRKKIPVIELQHGEMSKMVLPYCFPKKMKILSFPDFIFTFSNNEYIDKLPISKDRVIPVGFPELEKYVKKSAGKKNRHKTILFISQGQIEIAKVARELAERTTEEYKIIYKLHPKEYGNWEKSIGVYLKHSNIKVVGDYEHTIYQYLSEADWVVGAYSTVLLEATAFFTKIAIIKSSMSSSVEKLVYSNHAIFVSGIEELINAIKKDAKMDNPTNEYFAEKSIEKIQSNLCRIEKWYAKKQNEH
;
A
#
# COMPACT_ATOMS: atom_id res chain seq x y z
N MET A 1 12.79 -18.86 16.89
CA MET A 1 12.16 -17.56 16.59
C MET A 1 10.67 -17.81 16.43
N ASN A 2 9.91 -17.53 17.46
CA ASN A 2 8.48 -17.90 17.48
C ASN A 2 7.54 -16.74 17.04
N ASN A 3 8.08 -15.60 16.63
CA ASN A 3 7.26 -14.42 16.36
C ASN A 3 7.83 -13.61 15.20
N ASN A 4 6.95 -13.06 14.35
CA ASN A 4 7.31 -12.22 13.22
C ASN A 4 8.11 -10.95 13.62
N ILE A 5 7.87 -10.42 14.82
CA ILE A 5 8.60 -9.26 15.37
C ILE A 5 10.06 -9.61 15.65
N GLU A 6 10.34 -10.76 16.25
CA GLU A 6 11.71 -11.21 16.50
C GLU A 6 12.46 -11.46 15.19
N PHE A 7 11.77 -11.98 14.20
CA PHE A 7 12.38 -12.25 12.91
C PHE A 7 12.77 -10.96 12.16
N ILE A 8 11.93 -9.90 12.18
CA ILE A 8 12.28 -8.66 11.49
C ILE A 8 13.49 -7.98 12.14
N ASP A 9 13.61 -7.96 13.45
CA ASP A 9 14.79 -7.42 14.14
C ASP A 9 16.05 -8.23 13.84
N SER A 10 15.94 -9.56 13.79
CA SER A 10 17.03 -10.45 13.35
C SER A 10 17.42 -10.18 11.89
N PHE A 11 16.43 -9.99 11.02
CA PHE A 11 16.67 -9.66 9.60
C PHE A 11 17.37 -8.30 9.42
N LEU A 12 16.99 -7.29 10.18
CA LEU A 12 17.66 -5.99 10.18
C LEU A 12 19.11 -6.09 10.72
N THR A 13 19.33 -6.92 11.73
CA THR A 13 20.66 -7.22 12.25
C THR A 13 21.52 -7.90 11.19
N PHE A 14 20.98 -8.88 10.48
CA PHE A 14 21.62 -9.53 9.33
C PHE A 14 22.02 -8.50 8.27
N GLU A 15 21.10 -7.62 7.85
CA GLU A 15 21.35 -6.59 6.84
C GLU A 15 22.49 -5.65 7.23
N ASN A 16 22.60 -5.29 8.51
CA ASN A 16 23.67 -4.46 9.02
C ASN A 16 24.99 -5.20 9.08
N THR A 17 25.01 -6.41 9.62
CA THR A 17 26.21 -7.26 9.81
C THR A 17 26.90 -7.54 8.48
N TYR A 18 26.12 -7.93 7.48
CA TYR A 18 26.66 -8.26 6.14
C TYR A 18 26.69 -7.07 5.19
N LYS A 19 26.34 -5.85 5.66
CA LYS A 19 26.30 -4.61 4.85
C LYS A 19 25.53 -4.80 3.55
N MET A 20 24.36 -5.45 3.62
CA MET A 20 23.62 -5.92 2.45
C MET A 20 23.28 -4.80 1.45
N PHE A 21 22.99 -3.58 1.92
CA PHE A 21 22.72 -2.43 1.05
C PHE A 21 23.93 -1.95 0.24
N ALA A 22 25.15 -2.36 0.60
CA ALA A 22 26.37 -2.07 -0.16
C ALA A 22 26.72 -3.18 -1.18
N LYS A 23 26.07 -4.36 -1.08
CA LYS A 23 26.30 -5.47 -2.00
C LYS A 23 25.83 -5.12 -3.42
N LYS A 24 26.68 -5.45 -4.40
CA LYS A 24 26.38 -5.23 -5.82
C LYS A 24 26.28 -6.56 -6.53
N VAL A 25 25.41 -6.61 -7.54
CA VAL A 25 25.30 -7.68 -8.52
C VAL A 25 25.20 -7.04 -9.90
N ASN A 26 26.02 -7.46 -10.86
CA ASN A 26 26.19 -6.77 -12.13
C ASN A 26 26.42 -5.25 -11.97
N GLY A 27 27.17 -4.83 -10.96
CA GLY A 27 27.44 -3.42 -10.65
C GLY A 27 26.30 -2.64 -10.00
N VAL A 28 25.13 -3.25 -9.77
CA VAL A 28 23.93 -2.62 -9.20
C VAL A 28 23.78 -2.97 -7.71
N ASN A 29 23.51 -1.97 -6.86
CA ASN A 29 23.09 -2.18 -5.47
C ASN A 29 21.69 -2.76 -5.44
N ILE A 30 21.59 -4.09 -5.56
CA ILE A 30 20.31 -4.78 -5.84
C ILE A 30 19.49 -5.07 -4.58
N TRP A 31 20.10 -5.03 -3.39
CA TRP A 31 19.49 -5.54 -2.17
C TRP A 31 18.12 -4.89 -1.86
N HIS A 32 18.02 -3.56 -1.93
CA HIS A 32 16.75 -2.87 -1.66
C HIS A 32 15.62 -3.34 -2.56
N TYR A 33 15.90 -3.72 -3.81
CA TYR A 33 14.90 -4.19 -4.77
C TYR A 33 14.36 -5.58 -4.45
N ILE A 34 15.22 -6.49 -3.92
CA ILE A 34 14.87 -7.90 -3.73
C ILE A 34 14.60 -8.27 -2.26
N ARG A 35 14.99 -7.44 -1.28
CA ARG A 35 14.93 -7.77 0.15
C ARG A 35 13.54 -8.19 0.62
N PHE A 36 12.49 -7.60 0.05
CA PHE A 36 11.10 -7.94 0.36
C PHE A 36 10.76 -9.38 -0.05
N ASN A 37 11.12 -9.77 -1.25
CA ASN A 37 10.89 -11.13 -1.75
C ASN A 37 11.65 -12.17 -0.92
N ILE A 38 12.91 -11.87 -0.58
CA ILE A 38 13.76 -12.76 0.23
C ILE A 38 13.20 -12.88 1.65
N TYR A 39 12.81 -11.78 2.29
CA TYR A 39 12.24 -11.76 3.62
C TYR A 39 11.00 -12.67 3.73
N TYR A 40 10.03 -12.50 2.84
CA TYR A 40 8.82 -13.34 2.84
C TYR A 40 9.10 -14.80 2.49
N SER A 41 10.07 -15.04 1.62
CA SER A 41 10.51 -16.40 1.32
C SER A 41 11.13 -17.09 2.54
N LEU A 42 11.93 -16.36 3.33
CA LEU A 42 12.52 -16.87 4.58
C LEU A 42 11.45 -17.11 5.65
N LEU A 43 10.48 -16.20 5.82
CA LEU A 43 9.35 -16.40 6.74
C LEU A 43 8.57 -17.67 6.43
N SER A 44 8.36 -17.95 5.14
CA SER A 44 7.67 -19.17 4.69
C SER A 44 8.51 -20.42 4.99
N GLN A 45 9.81 -20.39 4.72
CA GLN A 45 10.71 -21.54 4.98
C GLN A 45 10.84 -21.85 6.47
N LEU A 46 10.83 -20.82 7.32
CA LEU A 46 10.93 -20.98 8.77
C LEU A 46 9.59 -21.33 9.43
N GLY A 47 8.51 -21.46 8.63
CA GLY A 47 7.17 -21.75 9.14
C GLY A 47 6.55 -20.66 10.01
N ILE A 48 7.13 -19.44 9.98
CA ILE A 48 6.65 -18.30 10.78
C ILE A 48 5.38 -17.70 10.15
N TYR A 49 5.30 -17.71 8.83
CA TYR A 49 4.17 -17.14 8.09
C TYR A 49 3.95 -17.88 6.77
N ASN A 50 2.76 -18.45 6.59
CA ASN A 50 2.36 -19.04 5.32
C ASN A 50 1.86 -17.95 4.38
N VAL A 51 2.72 -17.48 3.50
CA VAL A 51 2.32 -16.59 2.41
C VAL A 51 1.62 -17.44 1.36
N LEU A 52 0.31 -17.32 1.24
CA LEU A 52 -0.40 -17.78 0.04
C LEU A 52 0.03 -16.87 -1.13
N LEU A 53 1.18 -17.21 -1.75
CA LEU A 53 1.76 -16.48 -2.88
C LEU A 53 0.95 -16.63 -4.19
N ASN A 54 -0.13 -17.40 -4.17
CA ASN A 54 -0.97 -17.67 -5.33
C ASN A 54 -2.23 -16.80 -5.35
N SER A 55 -2.09 -15.51 -5.57
CA SER A 55 -3.17 -14.76 -6.19
C SER A 55 -2.94 -14.77 -7.71
N ASN A 56 -3.50 -15.74 -8.41
CA ASN A 56 -3.78 -15.60 -9.83
C ASN A 56 -4.81 -14.46 -9.95
N VAL A 57 -4.32 -13.24 -10.00
CA VAL A 57 -5.15 -12.10 -10.34
C VAL A 57 -5.52 -12.29 -11.81
N VAL A 58 -6.75 -12.69 -12.07
CA VAL A 58 -7.30 -12.76 -13.41
C VAL A 58 -7.37 -11.34 -13.93
N VAL A 59 -6.41 -10.96 -14.76
CA VAL A 59 -6.44 -9.69 -15.48
C VAL A 59 -7.60 -9.78 -16.46
N SER A 60 -8.73 -9.17 -16.14
CA SER A 60 -9.84 -9.07 -17.08
C SER A 60 -9.48 -8.01 -18.11
N ASN A 61 -9.09 -8.44 -19.30
CA ASN A 61 -8.95 -7.56 -20.47
C ASN A 61 -10.35 -7.10 -20.90
N LYS A 62 -10.89 -6.07 -20.25
CA LYS A 62 -12.10 -5.41 -20.73
C LYS A 62 -11.75 -4.62 -22.01
N LYS A 63 -12.55 -4.78 -23.05
CA LYS A 63 -12.42 -3.98 -24.29
C LYS A 63 -12.54 -2.49 -23.93
N LYS A 64 -11.54 -1.71 -24.32
CA LYS A 64 -11.56 -0.25 -24.15
C LYS A 64 -12.67 0.36 -25.00
N ASN A 65 -13.33 1.38 -24.46
CA ASN A 65 -14.26 2.21 -25.24
C ASN A 65 -13.50 3.03 -26.28
N PHE A 66 -14.16 3.40 -27.36
CA PHE A 66 -13.56 4.18 -28.45
C PHE A 66 -12.99 5.52 -27.95
N SER A 67 -13.70 6.21 -27.05
CA SER A 67 -13.23 7.45 -26.41
C SER A 67 -11.93 7.27 -25.61
N ASP A 68 -11.76 6.16 -24.91
CA ASP A 68 -10.55 5.86 -24.14
C ASP A 68 -9.35 5.58 -25.06
N LEU A 69 -9.59 4.93 -26.19
CA LEU A 69 -8.57 4.68 -27.21
C LEU A 69 -8.09 6.00 -27.85
N ILE A 70 -9.01 6.94 -28.10
CA ILE A 70 -8.65 8.28 -28.61
C ILE A 70 -7.84 9.03 -27.55
N LYS A 71 -8.30 9.09 -26.29
CA LYS A 71 -7.57 9.73 -25.19
C LYS A 71 -6.14 9.17 -25.06
N GLU A 72 -5.99 7.86 -25.08
CA GLU A 72 -4.70 7.20 -24.98
C GLU A 72 -3.75 7.53 -26.13
N ARG A 73 -4.29 7.76 -27.34
CA ARG A 73 -3.49 8.09 -28.52
C ARG A 73 -3.20 9.58 -28.67
N THR A 74 -3.90 10.43 -27.96
CA THR A 74 -3.81 11.89 -28.04
C THR A 74 -3.32 12.50 -26.73
N ILE A 75 -4.21 13.09 -25.94
CA ILE A 75 -3.89 13.85 -24.71
C ILE A 75 -3.28 12.98 -23.60
N GLY A 76 -3.65 11.70 -23.52
CA GLY A 76 -3.13 10.73 -22.58
C GLY A 76 -1.84 10.02 -23.05
N ASN A 77 -1.27 10.44 -24.18
CA ASN A 77 -0.08 9.79 -24.73
C ASN A 77 1.21 10.37 -24.12
N GLN A 78 2.04 9.50 -23.55
CA GLN A 78 3.30 9.86 -22.91
C GLN A 78 4.29 10.60 -23.84
N PHE A 79 4.19 10.40 -25.16
CA PHE A 79 5.06 11.07 -26.13
C PHE A 79 4.67 12.54 -26.37
N PHE A 80 3.47 12.97 -25.97
CA PHE A 80 2.99 14.34 -26.08
C PHE A 80 3.01 15.13 -24.76
N MET A 81 3.56 14.54 -23.68
CA MET A 81 3.71 15.23 -22.41
C MET A 81 4.51 16.52 -22.57
N ARG A 82 4.12 17.54 -21.82
CA ARG A 82 4.79 18.85 -21.73
C ARG A 82 5.20 19.10 -20.28
N HIS A 83 5.83 20.23 -20.04
CA HIS A 83 6.17 20.66 -18.69
C HIS A 83 4.94 20.68 -17.76
N ARG A 84 5.11 20.12 -16.56
CA ARG A 84 4.17 20.20 -15.43
C ARG A 84 4.96 20.23 -14.14
N GLU A 85 4.46 20.97 -13.16
CA GLU A 85 5.16 21.19 -11.89
C GLU A 85 5.20 19.94 -11.01
N VAL A 86 4.17 19.09 -11.09
CA VAL A 86 4.08 17.85 -10.29
C VAL A 86 3.78 16.64 -11.17
N LEU A 87 4.42 15.52 -10.85
CA LEU A 87 4.11 14.22 -11.41
C LEU A 87 3.55 13.32 -10.31
N ILE A 88 2.35 12.77 -10.51
CA ILE A 88 1.68 11.90 -9.54
C ILE A 88 1.68 10.46 -10.06
N ILE A 89 2.17 9.52 -9.26
CA ILE A 89 2.11 8.08 -9.54
C ILE A 89 1.11 7.45 -8.56
N PRO A 90 -0.10 7.13 -9.02
CA PRO A 90 -1.18 6.65 -8.15
C PRO A 90 -0.95 5.21 -7.69
N HIS A 91 -1.76 4.75 -6.74
CA HIS A 91 -1.84 3.33 -6.38
C HIS A 91 -2.37 2.53 -7.58
N GLU A 92 -1.88 1.30 -7.73
CA GLU A 92 -2.33 0.42 -8.81
C GLU A 92 -3.79 -0.01 -8.67
N ARG A 93 -4.30 -0.13 -7.44
CA ARG A 93 -5.71 -0.43 -7.17
C ARG A 93 -6.59 0.81 -7.35
N LYS A 94 -7.68 0.67 -8.10
CA LYS A 94 -8.67 1.72 -8.32
C LYS A 94 -10.06 1.27 -7.86
N TYR A 95 -10.89 2.25 -7.57
CA TYR A 95 -12.29 2.06 -7.23
C TYR A 95 -13.16 2.82 -8.24
N LYS A 96 -14.35 2.32 -8.52
CA LYS A 96 -15.33 3.06 -9.32
C LYS A 96 -16.01 4.13 -8.47
N ASP A 97 -16.26 5.29 -9.08
CA ASP A 97 -17.16 6.30 -8.53
C ASP A 97 -18.62 6.01 -8.94
N GLU A 98 -19.55 6.83 -8.44
CA GLU A 98 -20.99 6.73 -8.72
C GLU A 98 -21.34 6.83 -10.22
N ASN A 99 -20.46 7.45 -11.02
CA ASN A 99 -20.60 7.62 -12.45
C ASN A 99 -19.88 6.53 -13.27
N GLY A 100 -19.32 5.52 -12.61
CA GLY A 100 -18.61 4.42 -13.26
C GLY A 100 -17.16 4.69 -13.64
N PHE A 101 -16.59 5.86 -13.27
CA PHE A 101 -15.20 6.19 -13.52
C PHE A 101 -14.28 5.60 -12.45
N TYR A 102 -13.14 5.05 -12.87
CA TYR A 102 -12.13 4.56 -11.95
C TYR A 102 -11.27 5.69 -11.39
N ARG A 103 -11.01 5.65 -10.09
CA ARG A 103 -10.20 6.62 -9.37
C ARG A 103 -9.31 5.97 -8.31
N CYS A 104 -8.20 6.60 -7.98
CA CYS A 104 -7.35 6.21 -6.87
C CYS A 104 -7.70 7.03 -5.64
N ILE A 105 -8.14 6.41 -4.56
CA ILE A 105 -8.57 7.10 -3.32
C ILE A 105 -7.46 7.93 -2.66
N TYR A 106 -6.20 7.59 -2.90
CA TYR A 106 -5.05 8.32 -2.33
C TYR A 106 -4.69 9.59 -3.12
N THR A 107 -5.09 9.68 -4.38
CA THR A 107 -4.66 10.78 -5.28
C THR A 107 -5.78 11.55 -5.94
N ASP A 108 -7.01 11.04 -5.97
CA ASP A 108 -8.16 11.65 -6.65
C ASP A 108 -8.49 13.06 -6.13
N LEU A 109 -8.51 13.24 -4.81
CA LEU A 109 -8.76 14.56 -4.22
C LEU A 109 -7.55 15.49 -4.34
N ILE A 110 -6.34 14.95 -4.40
CA ILE A 110 -5.12 15.72 -4.67
C ILE A 110 -5.17 16.25 -6.11
N ASP A 111 -5.46 15.39 -7.10
CA ASP A 111 -5.64 15.78 -8.51
C ASP A 111 -6.64 16.93 -8.69
N LYS A 112 -7.72 16.92 -7.91
CA LYS A 112 -8.79 17.94 -7.98
C LYS A 112 -8.50 19.24 -7.24
N SER A 113 -7.51 19.25 -6.36
CA SER A 113 -7.36 20.30 -5.35
C SER A 113 -6.01 20.99 -5.33
N ILE A 114 -4.92 20.39 -5.82
CA ILE A 114 -3.62 21.06 -5.85
C ILE A 114 -3.59 22.15 -6.90
N HIS A 115 -2.89 23.24 -6.60
CA HIS A 115 -2.78 24.39 -7.50
C HIS A 115 -1.74 24.20 -8.59
N GLN A 116 -0.76 23.33 -8.36
CA GLN A 116 0.29 23.03 -9.32
C GLN A 116 -0.25 22.30 -10.55
N SER A 117 0.24 22.70 -11.72
CA SER A 117 0.00 21.94 -12.94
C SER A 117 0.62 20.55 -12.84
N HIS A 118 -0.12 19.49 -13.15
CA HIS A 118 0.36 18.14 -12.94
C HIS A 118 -0.10 17.14 -13.99
N TYR A 119 0.58 15.98 -13.99
CA TYR A 119 0.12 14.76 -14.65
C TYR A 119 -0.02 13.63 -13.64
N ILE A 120 -0.95 12.72 -13.92
CA ILE A 120 -1.08 11.41 -13.27
C ILE A 120 -0.50 10.38 -14.24
N LEU A 121 0.68 9.85 -13.94
CA LEU A 121 1.28 8.79 -14.74
C LEU A 121 0.74 7.44 -14.27
N ASP A 122 -0.22 6.92 -15.00
CA ASP A 122 -0.89 5.65 -14.71
C ASP A 122 -0.49 4.58 -15.74
N GLY A 123 -0.65 3.33 -15.40
CA GLY A 123 -0.24 2.24 -16.30
C GLY A 123 -1.06 0.98 -16.10
N ILE A 124 -0.71 -0.06 -16.85
CA ILE A 124 -1.23 -1.40 -16.65
C ILE A 124 -0.74 -1.88 -15.29
N SER A 125 -1.66 -2.19 -14.41
CA SER A 125 -1.37 -2.77 -13.10
C SER A 125 -1.53 -4.28 -13.14
N VAL A 126 -1.05 -4.95 -12.08
CA VAL A 126 -1.33 -6.38 -11.85
C VAL A 126 -2.83 -6.67 -11.68
N PHE A 127 -3.64 -5.65 -11.44
CA PHE A 127 -5.10 -5.72 -11.31
C PHE A 127 -5.83 -5.43 -12.64
N GLY A 128 -5.12 -5.18 -13.74
CA GLY A 128 -5.66 -4.83 -15.04
C GLY A 128 -5.62 -3.33 -15.37
N GLU A 129 -6.20 -2.97 -16.50
CA GLU A 129 -6.41 -1.58 -16.89
C GLU A 129 -7.73 -1.07 -16.34
N TYR A 130 -7.69 0.11 -15.72
CA TYR A 130 -8.86 0.77 -15.15
C TYR A 130 -9.29 1.95 -16.00
N THR A 131 -10.20 1.72 -16.92
CA THR A 131 -10.82 2.74 -17.78
C THR A 131 -12.34 2.62 -17.72
N PRO A 132 -13.10 3.71 -17.87
CA PRO A 132 -12.66 5.11 -18.08
C PRO A 132 -12.17 5.77 -16.78
N GLN A 133 -11.27 6.76 -16.91
CA GLN A 133 -10.89 7.68 -15.84
C GLN A 133 -11.39 9.10 -16.17
N LYS A 134 -11.90 9.81 -15.16
CA LYS A 134 -12.49 11.13 -15.34
C LYS A 134 -11.45 12.22 -15.56
N SER A 135 -10.30 12.12 -14.91
CA SER A 135 -9.25 13.14 -14.98
C SER A 135 -8.66 13.27 -16.40
N ASN A 136 -8.49 14.52 -16.84
CA ASN A 136 -7.80 14.83 -18.10
C ASN A 136 -6.27 14.88 -17.93
N ASN A 137 -5.76 14.79 -16.68
CA ASN A 137 -4.33 14.81 -16.38
C ASN A 137 -3.69 13.41 -16.48
N VAL A 138 -4.48 12.36 -16.79
CA VAL A 138 -3.99 10.98 -16.86
C VAL A 138 -3.18 10.76 -18.14
N ILE A 139 -1.96 10.29 -17.94
CA ILE A 139 -1.06 9.80 -18.98
C ILE A 139 -0.92 8.29 -18.84
N TYR A 140 -1.16 7.57 -19.90
CA TYR A 140 -1.04 6.11 -19.92
C TYR A 140 0.40 5.68 -20.17
N SER A 141 1.00 5.06 -19.14
CA SER A 141 2.37 4.59 -19.17
C SER A 141 2.53 3.35 -20.04
N LYS A 142 3.46 3.38 -21.00
CA LYS A 142 3.77 2.25 -21.91
C LYS A 142 5.28 2.03 -21.93
N PHE A 143 5.71 0.86 -21.51
CA PHE A 143 7.12 0.50 -21.42
C PHE A 143 7.66 -0.19 -22.68
N ASP A 144 6.78 -0.81 -23.48
CA ASP A 144 7.14 -1.72 -24.57
C ASP A 144 8.14 -1.11 -25.58
N TYR A 145 8.00 0.17 -25.88
CA TYR A 145 8.95 0.86 -26.77
C TYR A 145 10.36 0.89 -26.17
N PHE A 146 10.47 1.21 -24.90
CA PHE A 146 11.75 1.33 -24.20
C PHE A 146 12.38 -0.04 -23.95
N GLU A 147 11.57 -1.05 -23.68
CA GLU A 147 12.02 -2.44 -23.55
C GLU A 147 12.60 -2.95 -24.87
N LYS A 148 11.89 -2.78 -25.99
CA LYS A 148 12.37 -3.19 -27.31
C LYS A 148 13.65 -2.46 -27.70
N LYS A 149 13.69 -1.14 -27.51
CA LYS A 149 14.87 -0.31 -27.79
C LYS A 149 16.07 -0.76 -26.98
N GLU A 150 15.94 -0.92 -25.66
CA GLU A 150 17.03 -1.33 -24.78
C GLU A 150 17.57 -2.73 -25.16
N ASN A 151 16.69 -3.66 -25.43
CA ASN A 151 17.07 -5.03 -25.83
C ASN A 151 17.81 -5.08 -27.18
N SER A 152 17.47 -4.19 -28.12
CA SER A 152 18.16 -4.12 -29.41
C SER A 152 19.55 -3.52 -29.31
N GLN A 153 19.76 -2.57 -28.39
CA GLN A 153 21.04 -1.87 -28.21
C GLN A 153 21.99 -2.60 -27.26
N ASN A 154 21.44 -3.18 -26.20
CA ASN A 154 22.18 -3.82 -25.11
C ASN A 154 21.53 -5.17 -24.77
N PRO A 155 21.90 -6.27 -25.39
CA PRO A 155 21.39 -7.59 -25.03
C PRO A 155 21.63 -7.89 -23.54
N TYR A 156 20.58 -8.36 -22.85
CA TYR A 156 20.69 -8.67 -21.42
C TYR A 156 21.51 -9.93 -21.19
N SER A 157 22.49 -9.85 -20.29
CA SER A 157 23.19 -11.00 -19.74
C SER A 157 22.75 -11.24 -18.30
N ALA A 158 22.29 -12.45 -18.02
CA ALA A 158 21.91 -12.86 -16.68
C ALA A 158 23.10 -12.81 -15.71
N CYS A 159 22.83 -12.54 -14.45
CA CYS A 159 23.82 -12.55 -13.39
C CYS A 159 24.52 -13.91 -13.28
N LYS A 160 25.84 -13.92 -13.07
CA LYS A 160 26.61 -15.15 -12.83
C LYS A 160 26.15 -15.80 -11.52
N VAL A 161 25.99 -17.12 -11.53
CA VAL A 161 25.53 -17.88 -10.34
C VAL A 161 26.44 -17.62 -9.14
N LYS A 162 27.76 -17.66 -9.33
CA LYS A 162 28.75 -17.40 -8.26
C LYS A 162 28.61 -16.00 -7.65
N GLU A 163 28.35 -14.97 -8.46
CA GLU A 163 28.14 -13.61 -7.97
C GLU A 163 26.87 -13.48 -7.14
N PHE A 164 25.77 -14.11 -7.60
CA PHE A 164 24.51 -14.18 -6.85
C PHE A 164 24.69 -14.94 -5.52
N GLU A 165 25.34 -16.07 -5.54
CA GLU A 165 25.57 -16.87 -4.33
C GLU A 165 26.40 -16.11 -3.31
N ASN A 166 27.53 -15.55 -3.69
CA ASN A 166 28.40 -14.77 -2.78
C ASN A 166 27.74 -13.50 -2.24
N ALA A 167 26.92 -12.83 -3.06
CA ALA A 167 26.33 -11.57 -2.66
C ALA A 167 25.08 -11.76 -1.80
N ILE A 168 24.27 -12.80 -2.04
CA ILE A 168 22.93 -12.97 -1.48
C ILE A 168 22.80 -14.24 -0.64
N VAL A 169 23.13 -15.41 -1.20
CA VAL A 169 22.80 -16.69 -0.57
C VAL A 169 23.71 -17.00 0.63
N GLU A 170 25.03 -16.98 0.43
CA GLU A 170 25.99 -17.32 1.48
C GLU A 170 25.87 -16.45 2.74
N PRO A 171 25.67 -15.11 2.65
CA PRO A 171 25.44 -14.29 3.84
C PRO A 171 24.20 -14.72 4.62
N ILE A 172 23.12 -15.11 3.94
CA ILE A 172 21.87 -15.56 4.55
C ILE A 172 22.06 -16.91 5.24
N GLU A 173 22.63 -17.91 4.51
CA GLU A 173 22.87 -19.23 5.07
C GLU A 173 23.77 -19.19 6.31
N LYS A 174 24.82 -18.34 6.27
CA LYS A 174 25.74 -18.17 7.41
C LYS A 174 25.09 -17.52 8.61
N PHE A 175 24.28 -16.46 8.42
CA PHE A 175 23.69 -15.72 9.52
C PHE A 175 22.55 -16.49 10.20
N PHE A 176 21.66 -17.07 9.39
CA PHE A 176 20.48 -17.78 9.92
C PHE A 176 20.74 -19.26 10.25
N HIS A 177 21.95 -19.75 9.97
CA HIS A 177 22.33 -21.17 10.15
C HIS A 177 21.39 -22.14 9.46
N ILE A 178 20.99 -21.81 8.23
CA ILE A 178 20.06 -22.59 7.39
C ILE A 178 20.71 -22.93 6.05
N GLN A 179 20.21 -23.97 5.41
CA GLN A 179 20.54 -24.29 4.05
C GLN A 179 19.36 -23.97 3.13
N ILE A 180 19.57 -23.10 2.13
CA ILE A 180 18.55 -22.73 1.18
C ILE A 180 18.46 -23.79 0.09
N SER A 181 17.26 -24.32 -0.16
CA SER A 181 17.06 -25.33 -1.20
C SER A 181 17.38 -24.79 -2.60
N LEU A 182 17.81 -25.69 -3.51
CA LEU A 182 18.10 -25.34 -4.89
C LEU A 182 16.90 -24.69 -5.60
N GLN A 183 15.70 -25.13 -5.28
CA GLN A 183 14.47 -24.55 -5.84
C GLN A 183 14.31 -23.09 -5.47
N ILE A 184 14.54 -22.74 -4.21
CA ILE A 184 14.43 -21.37 -3.71
C ILE A 184 15.57 -20.51 -4.26
N LYS A 185 16.80 -21.00 -4.29
CA LYS A 185 17.93 -20.31 -4.95
C LYS A 185 17.60 -19.95 -6.40
N LYS A 186 17.01 -20.89 -7.16
CA LYS A 186 16.55 -20.63 -8.54
C LYS A 186 15.46 -19.56 -8.60
N GLN A 187 14.47 -19.61 -7.72
CA GLN A 187 13.42 -18.57 -7.65
C GLN A 187 13.98 -17.18 -7.33
N TRP A 188 14.85 -17.07 -6.34
CA TRP A 188 15.49 -15.80 -5.99
C TRP A 188 16.34 -15.24 -7.14
N LYS A 189 17.10 -16.12 -7.79
CA LYS A 189 17.89 -15.73 -8.96
C LYS A 189 17.02 -15.26 -10.13
N GLN A 190 15.90 -15.91 -10.40
CA GLN A 190 14.94 -15.49 -11.42
C GLN A 190 14.35 -14.11 -11.11
N ILE A 191 13.98 -13.84 -9.84
CA ILE A 191 13.50 -12.55 -9.40
C ILE A 191 14.58 -11.47 -9.60
N LEU A 192 15.80 -11.76 -9.19
CA LEU A 192 16.94 -10.87 -9.35
C LEU A 192 17.21 -10.54 -10.83
N ASP A 193 17.29 -11.56 -11.68
CA ASP A 193 17.53 -11.38 -13.11
C ASP A 193 16.41 -10.57 -13.77
N ASN A 194 15.16 -10.84 -13.43
CA ASN A 194 14.02 -10.08 -13.91
C ASN A 194 14.08 -8.59 -13.46
N TYR A 195 14.52 -8.31 -12.23
CA TYR A 195 14.67 -6.94 -11.76
C TYR A 195 15.85 -6.22 -12.41
N LEU A 196 16.97 -6.88 -12.59
CA LEU A 196 18.11 -6.33 -13.32
C LEU A 196 17.75 -6.03 -14.79
N TYR A 197 17.03 -6.93 -15.44
CA TYR A 197 16.50 -6.75 -16.79
C TYR A 197 15.56 -5.56 -16.89
N LYS A 198 14.51 -5.55 -16.06
CA LYS A 198 13.50 -4.47 -16.08
C LYS A 198 14.07 -3.10 -15.72
N ARG A 199 15.00 -3.05 -14.76
CA ARG A 199 15.60 -1.79 -14.32
C ARG A 199 16.25 -1.03 -15.48
N ARG A 200 16.86 -1.69 -16.45
CA ARG A 200 17.55 -1.08 -17.59
C ARG A 200 16.60 -0.19 -18.40
N PHE A 201 15.55 -0.76 -18.94
CA PHE A 201 14.60 0.00 -19.76
C PHE A 201 13.72 0.95 -18.92
N LEU A 202 13.47 0.68 -17.64
CA LEU A 202 12.77 1.60 -16.75
C LEU A 202 13.60 2.87 -16.46
N ILE A 203 14.91 2.77 -16.36
CA ILE A 203 15.78 3.95 -16.24
C ILE A 203 15.63 4.84 -17.49
N GLU A 204 15.70 4.26 -18.69
CA GLU A 204 15.52 5.00 -19.95
C GLU A 204 14.12 5.62 -20.02
N TYR A 205 13.10 4.84 -19.68
CA TYR A 205 11.72 5.31 -19.62
C TYR A 205 11.54 6.51 -18.69
N TYR A 206 11.99 6.40 -17.43
CA TYR A 206 11.84 7.50 -16.47
C TYR A 206 12.75 8.70 -16.81
N ASN A 207 13.90 8.49 -17.40
CA ASN A 207 14.69 9.59 -17.95
C ASN A 207 13.92 10.35 -19.03
N PHE A 208 13.29 9.64 -19.95
CA PHE A 208 12.45 10.25 -21.00
C PHE A 208 11.29 11.06 -20.38
N ILE A 209 10.53 10.48 -19.44
CA ILE A 209 9.40 11.16 -18.80
C ILE A 209 9.88 12.40 -18.04
N LEU A 210 10.89 12.28 -17.18
CA LEU A 210 11.35 13.38 -16.33
C LEU A 210 12.04 14.51 -17.14
N ASN A 211 12.68 14.20 -18.24
CA ASN A 211 13.24 15.22 -19.14
C ASN A 211 12.15 16.02 -19.87
N ARG A 212 11.00 15.40 -20.18
CA ARG A 212 9.86 16.08 -20.81
C ARG A 212 9.03 16.90 -19.83
N VAL A 213 8.67 16.26 -18.72
CA VAL A 213 7.79 16.89 -17.72
C VAL A 213 8.53 17.93 -16.90
N LYS A 214 9.81 17.69 -16.58
CA LYS A 214 10.64 18.54 -15.72
C LYS A 214 9.92 18.94 -14.42
N PRO A 215 9.38 17.96 -13.66
CA PRO A 215 8.59 18.28 -12.49
C PRO A 215 9.48 18.82 -11.38
N LYS A 216 8.92 19.72 -10.56
CA LYS A 216 9.55 20.24 -9.34
C LYS A 216 9.45 19.24 -8.18
N ALA A 217 8.42 18.36 -8.21
CA ALA A 217 8.21 17.29 -7.25
C ALA A 217 7.48 16.10 -7.87
N ILE A 218 7.69 14.92 -7.30
CA ILE A 218 6.99 13.68 -7.68
C ILE A 218 6.27 13.14 -6.44
N MET A 219 4.99 12.83 -6.56
CA MET A 219 4.20 12.16 -5.53
C MET A 219 3.97 10.70 -5.94
N VAL A 220 4.25 9.77 -5.06
CA VAL A 220 4.07 8.33 -5.32
C VAL A 220 3.25 7.67 -4.21
N VAL A 221 2.48 6.65 -4.56
CA VAL A 221 1.85 5.74 -3.60
C VAL A 221 2.54 4.38 -3.70
N VAL A 222 2.84 3.70 -2.58
CA VAL A 222 3.61 2.43 -2.56
C VAL A 222 5.01 2.58 -3.17
N SER A 223 5.84 3.44 -2.60
CA SER A 223 7.20 3.72 -3.11
C SER A 223 8.08 2.47 -3.23
N TYR A 224 7.79 1.43 -2.45
CA TYR A 224 8.53 0.17 -2.42
C TYR A 224 8.13 -0.84 -3.52
N SER A 225 7.24 -0.49 -4.44
CA SER A 225 7.08 -1.29 -5.66
C SER A 225 8.29 -1.09 -6.59
N PHE A 226 8.71 -2.14 -7.29
CA PHE A 226 9.94 -2.12 -8.07
C PHE A 226 10.02 -0.95 -9.07
N ASN A 227 8.95 -0.69 -9.82
CA ASN A 227 8.93 0.41 -10.78
C ASN A 227 9.12 1.77 -10.11
N ARG A 228 8.51 2.00 -8.94
CA ARG A 228 8.62 3.26 -8.19
C ARG A 228 9.97 3.40 -7.49
N MET A 229 10.59 2.30 -7.07
CA MET A 229 11.98 2.31 -6.59
C MET A 229 12.94 2.78 -7.68
N VAL A 230 12.76 2.33 -8.93
CA VAL A 230 13.58 2.79 -10.07
C VAL A 230 13.28 4.27 -10.38
N LEU A 231 12.03 4.69 -10.31
CA LEU A 231 11.67 6.12 -10.43
C LEU A 231 12.37 6.97 -9.38
N CYS A 232 12.34 6.55 -8.10
CA CYS A 232 13.04 7.27 -7.02
C CYS A 232 14.54 7.41 -7.32
N GLU A 233 15.18 6.34 -7.80
CA GLU A 233 16.60 6.38 -8.18
C GLU A 233 16.87 7.39 -9.29
N VAL A 234 16.07 7.39 -10.35
CA VAL A 234 16.23 8.32 -11.49
C VAL A 234 15.93 9.75 -11.07
N ALA A 235 14.89 9.97 -10.28
CA ALA A 235 14.52 11.29 -9.78
C ALA A 235 15.62 11.89 -8.88
N LYS A 236 16.20 11.11 -7.96
CA LYS A 236 17.30 11.57 -7.11
C LYS A 236 18.55 11.95 -7.89
N ARG A 237 18.87 11.22 -8.96
CA ARG A 237 19.99 11.57 -9.86
C ARG A 237 19.76 12.91 -10.56
N LYS A 238 18.46 13.26 -10.80
CA LYS A 238 18.05 14.54 -11.39
C LYS A 238 17.77 15.62 -10.34
N LYS A 239 18.03 15.34 -9.08
CA LYS A 239 17.72 16.25 -7.96
C LYS A 239 16.24 16.65 -7.89
N ILE A 240 15.32 15.76 -8.29
CA ILE A 240 13.88 15.95 -8.18
C ILE A 240 13.37 15.24 -6.92
N PRO A 241 12.71 15.93 -5.97
CA PRO A 241 12.21 15.31 -4.73
C PRO A 241 11.07 14.34 -5.00
N VAL A 242 11.12 13.18 -4.34
CA VAL A 242 10.06 12.20 -4.35
C VAL A 242 9.39 12.16 -2.99
N ILE A 243 8.06 12.28 -2.98
CA ILE A 243 7.19 12.29 -1.80
C ILE A 243 6.33 11.04 -1.85
N GLU A 244 6.42 10.16 -0.88
CA GLU A 244 5.48 9.05 -0.72
C GLU A 244 4.24 9.52 0.01
N LEU A 245 3.07 9.18 -0.52
CA LEU A 245 1.78 9.29 0.17
C LEU A 245 1.52 7.97 0.90
N GLN A 246 1.34 8.03 2.21
CA GLN A 246 0.97 6.85 3.01
C GLN A 246 -0.31 6.22 2.46
N HIS A 247 -0.38 4.89 2.41
CA HIS A 247 -1.52 4.16 1.86
C HIS A 247 -2.00 3.00 2.75
N GLY A 248 -1.32 2.77 3.86
CA GLY A 248 -1.62 1.71 4.82
C GLY A 248 -0.79 1.88 6.08
N GLU A 249 -0.78 0.86 6.90
CA GLU A 249 -0.05 0.85 8.17
C GLU A 249 1.46 1.04 7.95
N MET A 250 2.06 1.88 8.79
CA MET A 250 3.49 2.01 8.95
C MET A 250 3.85 1.55 10.36
N SER A 251 4.22 0.29 10.51
CA SER A 251 4.58 -0.31 11.79
C SER A 251 5.92 -1.04 11.73
N LYS A 252 6.43 -1.45 12.88
CA LYS A 252 7.64 -2.26 12.97
C LYS A 252 7.53 -3.63 12.30
N MET A 253 6.32 -4.05 11.89
CA MET A 253 6.09 -5.31 11.18
C MET A 253 6.09 -5.15 9.66
N VAL A 254 6.16 -3.94 9.16
CA VAL A 254 6.11 -3.63 7.72
C VAL A 254 7.51 -3.36 7.19
N LEU A 255 8.18 -4.40 6.71
CA LEU A 255 9.59 -4.37 6.28
C LEU A 255 9.96 -3.20 5.35
N PRO A 256 9.14 -2.78 4.36
CA PRO A 256 9.44 -1.64 3.52
C PRO A 256 9.77 -0.34 4.26
N TYR A 257 9.28 -0.18 5.50
CA TYR A 257 9.53 0.99 6.35
C TYR A 257 10.54 0.73 7.48
N CYS A 258 11.14 -0.48 7.52
CA CYS A 258 12.12 -0.87 8.52
C CYS A 258 13.51 -1.04 7.90
N PHE A 259 14.49 -0.29 8.41
CA PHE A 259 15.88 -0.32 7.96
C PHE A 259 16.81 -0.49 9.15
N PRO A 260 18.00 -1.12 8.97
CA PRO A 260 18.91 -1.39 10.07
C PRO A 260 19.51 -0.12 10.70
N LYS A 261 19.58 0.96 9.93
CA LYS A 261 20.06 2.29 10.36
C LYS A 261 19.65 3.36 9.35
N LYS A 262 19.81 4.63 9.72
CA LYS A 262 19.70 5.73 8.76
C LYS A 262 20.80 5.62 7.70
N MET A 263 20.41 5.67 6.43
CA MET A 263 21.34 5.56 5.31
C MET A 263 20.75 6.18 4.05
N LYS A 264 21.63 6.62 3.15
CA LYS A 264 21.20 7.14 1.85
C LYS A 264 20.85 5.98 0.90
N ILE A 265 19.59 5.85 0.55
CA ILE A 265 19.09 4.86 -0.41
C ILE A 265 18.50 5.59 -1.60
N LEU A 266 19.06 5.38 -2.79
CA LEU A 266 18.60 6.08 -4.00
C LEU A 266 17.18 5.70 -4.40
N SER A 267 16.80 4.45 -4.19
CA SER A 267 15.50 3.89 -4.52
C SER A 267 14.42 4.07 -3.42
N PHE A 268 14.69 4.91 -2.40
CA PHE A 268 13.73 5.26 -1.35
C PHE A 268 13.27 6.72 -1.52
N PRO A 269 12.02 7.14 -1.20
CA PRO A 269 11.56 8.51 -1.33
C PRO A 269 12.36 9.49 -0.45
N ASP A 270 12.26 10.78 -0.75
CA ASP A 270 12.91 11.85 0.02
C ASP A 270 12.06 12.31 1.19
N PHE A 271 10.74 12.26 1.02
CA PHE A 271 9.74 12.63 2.02
C PHE A 271 8.63 11.57 2.09
N ILE A 272 8.00 11.47 3.23
CA ILE A 272 6.78 10.67 3.41
C ILE A 272 5.70 11.58 4.01
N PHE A 273 4.55 11.65 3.35
CA PHE A 273 3.36 12.28 3.87
C PHE A 273 2.54 11.23 4.60
N THR A 274 2.43 11.35 5.92
CA THR A 274 1.79 10.37 6.79
C THR A 274 0.37 10.79 7.18
N PHE A 275 -0.42 9.81 7.63
CA PHE A 275 -1.76 10.08 8.14
C PHE A 275 -1.73 10.86 9.45
N SER A 276 -0.76 10.57 10.33
CA SER A 276 -0.61 11.22 11.63
C SER A 276 0.85 11.33 12.08
N ASN A 277 1.04 11.90 13.27
CA ASN A 277 2.34 11.90 13.98
C ASN A 277 2.67 10.55 14.64
N ASN A 278 1.68 9.65 14.79
CA ASN A 278 1.80 8.41 15.56
C ASN A 278 2.30 7.22 14.74
N GLU A 279 2.83 7.47 13.54
CA GLU A 279 3.40 6.44 12.68
C GLU A 279 4.76 5.95 13.20
N TYR A 280 5.05 4.68 12.94
CA TYR A 280 6.35 4.09 13.28
C TYR A 280 7.43 4.56 12.30
N ILE A 281 8.23 5.53 12.73
CA ILE A 281 9.24 6.19 11.88
C ILE A 281 10.69 5.98 12.32
N ASP A 282 10.93 5.30 13.45
CA ASP A 282 12.27 5.20 14.05
C ASP A 282 13.26 4.41 13.19
N LYS A 283 12.77 3.44 12.43
CA LYS A 283 13.58 2.61 11.53
C LYS A 283 13.61 3.09 10.08
N LEU A 284 13.03 4.26 9.76
CA LEU A 284 13.11 4.83 8.42
C LEU A 284 14.55 5.28 8.09
N PRO A 285 14.99 5.17 6.82
CA PRO A 285 16.34 5.56 6.42
C PRO A 285 16.53 7.07 6.27
N ILE A 286 15.45 7.86 6.37
CA ILE A 286 15.40 9.32 6.28
C ILE A 286 15.27 9.96 7.67
N SER A 287 15.53 11.27 7.75
CA SER A 287 15.38 12.03 8.99
C SER A 287 13.90 12.30 9.32
N LYS A 288 13.58 12.47 10.60
CA LYS A 288 12.19 12.64 11.11
C LYS A 288 11.49 13.88 10.53
N ASP A 289 12.23 14.96 10.26
CA ASP A 289 11.72 16.20 9.65
C ASP A 289 11.22 16.02 8.21
N ARG A 290 11.54 14.89 7.58
CA ARG A 290 11.07 14.51 6.24
C ARG A 290 9.83 13.62 6.26
N VAL A 291 9.35 13.27 7.44
CA VAL A 291 8.08 12.55 7.64
C VAL A 291 7.07 13.56 8.14
N ILE A 292 6.08 13.86 7.32
CA ILE A 292 5.20 15.02 7.52
C ILE A 292 3.75 14.54 7.65
N PRO A 293 3.10 14.78 8.78
CA PRO A 293 1.70 14.40 8.98
C PRO A 293 0.77 15.35 8.24
N VAL A 294 0.12 14.83 7.22
CA VAL A 294 -0.80 15.59 6.37
C VAL A 294 -2.25 15.11 6.47
N GLY A 295 -2.49 13.91 7.01
CA GLY A 295 -3.82 13.31 7.04
C GLY A 295 -4.15 12.53 5.76
N PHE A 296 -5.43 12.19 5.60
CA PHE A 296 -5.91 11.40 4.47
C PHE A 296 -7.17 12.05 3.86
N PRO A 297 -7.06 12.69 2.69
CA PRO A 297 -8.15 13.47 2.11
C PRO A 297 -9.44 12.68 1.86
N GLU A 298 -9.32 11.44 1.37
CA GLU A 298 -10.51 10.61 1.09
C GLU A 298 -11.27 10.26 2.37
N LEU A 299 -10.56 9.87 3.43
CA LEU A 299 -11.15 9.60 4.73
C LEU A 299 -11.85 10.85 5.29
N GLU A 300 -11.17 12.00 5.30
CA GLU A 300 -11.69 13.28 5.78
C GLU A 300 -12.98 13.68 5.06
N LYS A 301 -13.06 13.46 3.75
CA LYS A 301 -14.27 13.69 2.94
C LYS A 301 -15.47 12.87 3.46
N TYR A 302 -15.27 11.59 3.75
CA TYR A 302 -16.36 10.72 4.22
C TYR A 302 -16.74 11.02 5.66
N VAL A 303 -15.77 11.33 6.53
CA VAL A 303 -16.03 11.77 7.90
C VAL A 303 -16.92 13.01 7.91
N LYS A 304 -16.60 14.02 7.10
CA LYS A 304 -17.43 15.24 6.96
C LYS A 304 -18.84 14.93 6.45
N LYS A 305 -18.99 13.95 5.55
CA LYS A 305 -20.30 13.55 5.03
C LYS A 305 -21.14 12.75 6.03
N SER A 306 -20.52 12.03 6.96
CA SER A 306 -21.21 11.21 7.97
C SER A 306 -21.63 12.01 9.21
N ALA A 307 -21.06 13.20 9.43
CA ALA A 307 -21.39 14.04 10.56
C ALA A 307 -22.90 14.36 10.58
N GLY A 308 -23.57 13.98 11.67
CA GLY A 308 -25.01 14.20 11.87
C GLY A 308 -25.95 13.13 11.32
N LYS A 309 -25.47 12.06 10.69
CA LYS A 309 -26.30 10.93 10.28
C LYS A 309 -26.53 9.98 11.46
N LYS A 310 -27.77 9.85 11.90
CA LYS A 310 -28.19 8.79 12.84
C LYS A 310 -28.85 7.68 12.05
N ASN A 311 -28.33 6.45 12.17
CA ASN A 311 -28.95 5.28 11.57
C ASN A 311 -30.17 4.83 12.39
N ARG A 312 -31.23 4.36 11.71
CA ARG A 312 -32.42 3.79 12.37
C ARG A 312 -32.15 2.39 12.95
N HIS A 313 -31.22 1.65 12.37
CA HIS A 313 -30.82 0.31 12.80
C HIS A 313 -29.33 0.30 13.12
N LYS A 314 -28.94 -0.40 14.18
CA LYS A 314 -27.51 -0.62 14.50
C LYS A 314 -26.86 -1.44 13.40
N THR A 315 -25.89 -0.84 12.70
CA THR A 315 -25.13 -1.49 11.63
C THR A 315 -23.82 -2.02 12.17
N ILE A 316 -23.58 -3.32 12.02
CA ILE A 316 -22.35 -3.99 12.44
C ILE A 316 -21.57 -4.41 11.19
N LEU A 317 -20.39 -3.83 11.00
CA LEU A 317 -19.53 -4.06 9.87
C LEU A 317 -18.38 -5.01 10.26
N PHE A 318 -18.39 -6.21 9.70
CA PHE A 318 -17.28 -7.16 9.82
C PHE A 318 -16.26 -6.93 8.71
N ILE A 319 -14.98 -6.86 9.08
CA ILE A 319 -13.85 -6.68 8.16
C ILE A 319 -13.08 -7.99 8.03
N SER A 320 -13.19 -8.61 6.89
CA SER A 320 -12.50 -9.87 6.59
C SER A 320 -11.00 -9.68 6.39
N GLN A 321 -10.24 -10.70 6.80
CA GLN A 321 -8.82 -10.86 6.53
C GLN A 321 -8.50 -12.32 6.11
N GLY A 322 -9.52 -13.04 5.61
CA GLY A 322 -9.41 -14.46 5.24
C GLY A 322 -9.44 -15.43 6.42
N GLN A 323 -9.80 -14.95 7.63
CA GLN A 323 -9.90 -15.77 8.84
C GLN A 323 -11.30 -16.33 9.02
N ILE A 324 -11.38 -17.63 9.23
CA ILE A 324 -12.65 -18.34 9.45
C ILE A 324 -13.33 -17.87 10.73
N GLU A 325 -12.56 -17.52 11.76
CA GLU A 325 -13.04 -17.08 13.06
C GLU A 325 -13.93 -15.83 12.95
N ILE A 326 -13.56 -14.86 12.11
CA ILE A 326 -14.37 -13.65 11.88
C ILE A 326 -15.73 -14.02 11.25
N ALA A 327 -15.71 -14.95 10.28
CA ALA A 327 -16.93 -15.40 9.63
C ALA A 327 -17.85 -16.22 10.57
N LYS A 328 -17.27 -17.04 11.46
CA LYS A 328 -18.01 -17.76 12.51
C LYS A 328 -18.71 -16.78 13.46
N VAL A 329 -17.98 -15.79 13.97
CA VAL A 329 -18.56 -14.78 14.89
C VAL A 329 -19.68 -13.99 14.19
N ALA A 330 -19.53 -13.65 12.90
CA ALA A 330 -20.56 -12.98 12.13
C ALA A 330 -21.81 -13.87 11.98
N ARG A 331 -21.64 -15.18 11.73
CA ARG A 331 -22.71 -16.15 11.64
C ARG A 331 -23.46 -16.29 12.97
N GLU A 332 -22.75 -16.50 14.06
CA GLU A 332 -23.33 -16.65 15.39
C GLU A 332 -24.08 -15.38 15.83
N LEU A 333 -23.57 -14.21 15.48
CA LEU A 333 -24.29 -12.96 15.72
C LEU A 333 -25.60 -12.91 14.94
N ALA A 334 -25.57 -13.27 13.65
CA ALA A 334 -26.76 -13.28 12.80
C ALA A 334 -27.85 -14.25 13.28
N GLU A 335 -27.46 -15.39 13.84
CA GLU A 335 -28.36 -16.39 14.40
C GLU A 335 -29.04 -15.96 15.72
N ARG A 336 -28.31 -15.15 16.52
CA ARG A 336 -28.75 -14.73 17.87
C ARG A 336 -29.44 -13.36 17.91
N THR A 337 -29.33 -12.59 16.82
CA THR A 337 -29.84 -11.23 16.74
C THR A 337 -30.68 -11.03 15.49
N THR A 338 -31.89 -11.59 15.50
CA THR A 338 -32.85 -11.43 14.39
C THR A 338 -33.25 -9.97 14.23
N GLU A 339 -33.19 -9.43 12.99
CA GLU A 339 -33.69 -8.11 12.53
C GLU A 339 -33.29 -6.85 13.31
N GLU A 340 -32.74 -6.98 14.53
CA GLU A 340 -32.30 -5.83 15.35
C GLU A 340 -31.06 -5.15 14.79
N TYR A 341 -30.19 -5.91 14.11
CA TYR A 341 -28.92 -5.44 13.57
C TYR A 341 -28.82 -5.71 12.07
N LYS A 342 -28.31 -4.73 11.33
CA LYS A 342 -27.87 -4.89 9.94
C LYS A 342 -26.43 -5.37 9.95
N ILE A 343 -26.19 -6.62 9.53
CA ILE A 343 -24.83 -7.19 9.49
C ILE A 343 -24.28 -7.08 8.07
N ILE A 344 -23.14 -6.42 7.93
CA ILE A 344 -22.40 -6.31 6.68
C ILE A 344 -21.06 -7.02 6.85
N TYR A 345 -20.75 -7.98 5.99
CA TYR A 345 -19.45 -8.67 5.96
C TYR A 345 -18.66 -8.22 4.72
N LYS A 346 -17.67 -7.34 4.92
CA LYS A 346 -16.83 -6.82 3.84
C LYS A 346 -15.62 -7.73 3.64
N LEU A 347 -15.58 -8.40 2.50
CA LEU A 347 -14.47 -9.26 2.10
C LEU A 347 -13.19 -8.44 1.85
N HIS A 348 -12.04 -9.03 2.16
CA HIS A 348 -10.76 -8.49 1.71
C HIS A 348 -10.64 -8.69 0.18
N PRO A 349 -10.03 -7.76 -0.57
CA PRO A 349 -9.93 -7.89 -2.04
C PRO A 349 -9.28 -9.17 -2.56
N LYS A 350 -8.44 -9.84 -1.77
CA LYS A 350 -7.85 -11.14 -2.11
C LYS A 350 -8.85 -12.30 -2.05
N GLU A 351 -9.98 -12.13 -1.40
CA GLU A 351 -11.02 -13.15 -1.25
C GLU A 351 -12.08 -13.09 -2.34
N TYR A 352 -12.11 -11.99 -3.13
CA TYR A 352 -13.08 -11.84 -4.21
C TYR A 352 -12.94 -13.01 -5.21
N GLY A 353 -14.05 -13.66 -5.51
CA GLY A 353 -14.11 -14.81 -6.41
C GLY A 353 -13.83 -16.19 -5.78
N ASN A 354 -13.33 -16.27 -4.54
CA ASN A 354 -13.03 -17.57 -3.89
C ASN A 354 -13.62 -17.73 -2.47
N TRP A 355 -14.20 -16.68 -1.90
CA TRP A 355 -14.71 -16.67 -0.52
C TRP A 355 -15.81 -17.72 -0.26
N GLU A 356 -16.62 -18.02 -1.27
CA GLU A 356 -17.71 -19.01 -1.14
C GLU A 356 -17.20 -20.40 -0.78
N LYS A 357 -16.02 -20.78 -1.32
CA LYS A 357 -15.40 -22.08 -1.06
C LYS A 357 -14.75 -22.16 0.33
N SER A 358 -14.27 -21.04 0.86
CA SER A 358 -13.50 -21.00 2.12
C SER A 358 -14.36 -20.67 3.33
N ILE A 359 -15.19 -19.63 3.23
CA ILE A 359 -16.00 -19.10 4.34
C ILE A 359 -17.48 -18.99 4.03
N GLY A 360 -17.92 -19.33 2.81
CA GLY A 360 -19.29 -19.18 2.35
C GLY A 360 -20.31 -19.93 3.19
N VAL A 361 -19.94 -21.08 3.75
CA VAL A 361 -20.81 -21.85 4.65
C VAL A 361 -21.24 -21.05 5.87
N TYR A 362 -20.40 -20.16 6.39
CA TYR A 362 -20.72 -19.30 7.53
C TYR A 362 -21.48 -18.04 7.13
N LEU A 363 -21.33 -17.56 5.90
CA LEU A 363 -21.88 -16.27 5.46
C LEU A 363 -23.23 -16.39 4.71
N LYS A 364 -23.67 -17.60 4.37
CA LYS A 364 -25.00 -17.87 3.79
C LYS A 364 -26.08 -17.75 4.85
N HIS A 365 -26.48 -16.53 5.20
CA HIS A 365 -27.55 -16.22 6.13
C HIS A 365 -28.29 -14.97 5.67
N SER A 366 -29.64 -14.96 5.81
CA SER A 366 -30.51 -13.86 5.34
C SER A 366 -30.13 -12.50 5.94
N ASN A 367 -29.66 -12.49 7.19
CA ASN A 367 -29.27 -11.27 7.91
C ASN A 367 -27.82 -10.84 7.65
N ILE A 368 -27.05 -11.53 6.79
CA ILE A 368 -25.68 -11.15 6.46
C ILE A 368 -25.59 -10.67 5.02
N LYS A 369 -25.27 -9.38 4.82
CA LYS A 369 -24.92 -8.85 3.50
C LYS A 369 -23.42 -9.00 3.27
N VAL A 370 -23.04 -9.94 2.39
CA VAL A 370 -21.63 -10.10 1.96
C VAL A 370 -21.33 -9.08 0.86
N VAL A 371 -20.22 -8.38 1.02
CA VAL A 371 -19.73 -7.36 0.07
C VAL A 371 -18.35 -7.73 -0.44
N GLY A 372 -18.25 -8.06 -1.73
CA GLY A 372 -17.03 -8.51 -2.41
C GLY A 372 -16.83 -7.85 -3.77
N ASP A 373 -17.01 -6.54 -3.86
CA ASP A 373 -16.88 -5.76 -5.07
C ASP A 373 -16.01 -4.51 -4.89
N TYR A 374 -15.75 -3.80 -6.00
CA TYR A 374 -15.02 -2.53 -6.04
C TYR A 374 -15.95 -1.33 -6.29
N GLU A 375 -17.27 -1.50 -6.18
CA GLU A 375 -18.24 -0.44 -6.47
C GLU A 375 -18.26 0.62 -5.37
N HIS A 376 -18.06 0.19 -4.12
CA HIS A 376 -18.05 1.06 -2.96
C HIS A 376 -16.73 1.00 -2.21
N THR A 377 -16.25 2.16 -1.76
CA THR A 377 -15.08 2.21 -0.87
C THR A 377 -15.47 1.75 0.53
N ILE A 378 -14.49 1.28 1.30
CA ILE A 378 -14.69 0.91 2.70
C ILE A 378 -15.26 2.07 3.53
N TYR A 379 -14.94 3.33 3.18
CA TYR A 379 -15.39 4.52 3.90
C TYR A 379 -16.90 4.77 3.80
N GLN A 380 -17.56 4.30 2.73
CA GLN A 380 -19.02 4.34 2.64
C GLN A 380 -19.66 3.44 3.70
N TYR A 381 -19.10 2.23 3.89
CA TYR A 381 -19.58 1.30 4.92
C TYR A 381 -19.23 1.79 6.33
N LEU A 382 -18.04 2.34 6.55
CA LEU A 382 -17.64 2.92 7.82
C LEU A 382 -18.54 4.10 8.22
N SER A 383 -18.98 4.91 7.26
CA SER A 383 -19.88 6.04 7.53
C SER A 383 -21.30 5.64 7.97
N GLU A 384 -21.66 4.37 7.79
CA GLU A 384 -22.96 3.80 8.18
C GLU A 384 -22.87 2.87 9.39
N ALA A 385 -21.65 2.46 9.78
CA ALA A 385 -21.43 1.48 10.83
C ALA A 385 -21.50 2.10 12.23
N ASP A 386 -22.21 1.46 13.15
CA ASP A 386 -22.15 1.75 14.59
C ASP A 386 -21.05 0.94 15.26
N TRP A 387 -20.81 -0.27 14.77
CA TRP A 387 -19.74 -1.15 15.22
C TRP A 387 -18.93 -1.66 14.04
N VAL A 388 -17.60 -1.72 14.24
CA VAL A 388 -16.66 -2.36 13.31
C VAL A 388 -15.97 -3.51 14.03
N VAL A 389 -16.05 -4.71 13.45
CA VAL A 389 -15.49 -5.94 14.02
C VAL A 389 -14.44 -6.49 13.07
N GLY A 390 -13.25 -6.78 13.57
CA GLY A 390 -12.16 -7.36 12.78
C GLY A 390 -11.06 -7.94 13.66
N ALA A 391 -9.93 -8.36 13.10
CA ALA A 391 -8.83 -8.94 13.86
C ALA A 391 -7.54 -8.10 13.81
N TYR A 392 -7.06 -7.71 12.63
CA TYR A 392 -5.79 -6.97 12.45
C TYR A 392 -5.79 -6.05 11.21
N SER A 393 -6.94 -5.65 10.73
CA SER A 393 -7.04 -4.78 9.55
C SER A 393 -6.71 -3.33 9.87
N THR A 394 -6.01 -2.64 8.96
CA THR A 394 -5.82 -1.18 9.02
C THR A 394 -7.13 -0.41 9.01
N VAL A 395 -8.20 -1.00 8.49
CA VAL A 395 -9.55 -0.44 8.53
C VAL A 395 -10.03 -0.18 9.96
N LEU A 396 -9.55 -0.93 10.95
CA LEU A 396 -9.87 -0.69 12.37
C LEU A 396 -9.29 0.66 12.86
N LEU A 397 -8.11 1.04 12.38
CA LEU A 397 -7.56 2.37 12.63
C LEU A 397 -8.38 3.46 11.91
N GLU A 398 -8.77 3.20 10.66
CA GLU A 398 -9.57 4.14 9.86
C GLU A 398 -10.97 4.34 10.45
N ALA A 399 -11.54 3.29 11.08
CA ALA A 399 -12.84 3.34 11.75
C ALA A 399 -12.88 4.35 12.92
N THR A 400 -11.74 4.60 13.58
CA THR A 400 -11.66 5.59 14.66
C THR A 400 -12.07 6.99 14.22
N ALA A 401 -11.81 7.36 12.96
CA ALA A 401 -12.16 8.65 12.41
C ALA A 401 -13.68 8.86 12.25
N PHE A 402 -14.46 7.77 12.21
CA PHE A 402 -15.93 7.81 12.09
C PHE A 402 -16.63 7.74 13.45
N PHE A 403 -15.90 7.72 14.55
CA PHE A 403 -16.44 7.58 15.91
C PHE A 403 -17.25 6.27 16.09
N THR A 404 -16.92 5.25 15.31
CA THR A 404 -17.53 3.93 15.41
C THR A 404 -16.91 3.15 16.57
N LYS A 405 -17.71 2.30 17.21
CA LYS A 405 -17.20 1.37 18.21
C LYS A 405 -16.47 0.21 17.55
N ILE A 406 -15.33 -0.18 18.14
CA ILE A 406 -14.42 -1.15 17.51
C ILE A 406 -14.25 -2.35 18.42
N ALA A 407 -14.58 -3.55 17.91
CA ALA A 407 -14.29 -4.81 18.56
C ALA A 407 -13.22 -5.59 17.78
N ILE A 408 -12.17 -6.01 18.47
CA ILE A 408 -11.05 -6.75 17.90
C ILE A 408 -11.15 -8.20 18.36
N ILE A 409 -11.38 -9.12 17.42
CA ILE A 409 -11.34 -10.56 17.67
C ILE A 409 -9.87 -10.94 17.90
N LYS A 410 -9.58 -11.52 19.07
CA LYS A 410 -8.21 -11.92 19.43
C LYS A 410 -7.65 -12.95 18.45
N SER A 411 -6.47 -12.67 17.92
CA SER A 411 -5.72 -13.54 17.02
C SER A 411 -4.22 -13.34 17.23
N SER A 412 -3.40 -14.24 16.70
CA SER A 412 -1.94 -14.09 16.72
C SER A 412 -1.42 -12.84 16.02
N MET A 413 -2.23 -12.23 15.16
CA MET A 413 -1.89 -11.02 14.38
C MET A 413 -2.44 -9.73 14.99
N SER A 414 -3.21 -9.79 16.08
CA SER A 414 -3.87 -8.60 16.67
C SER A 414 -2.89 -7.59 17.26
N SER A 415 -1.62 -7.95 17.45
CA SER A 415 -0.56 -7.06 17.95
C SER A 415 -0.39 -5.79 17.10
N SER A 416 -0.72 -5.83 15.82
CA SER A 416 -0.67 -4.66 14.93
C SER A 416 -1.67 -3.56 15.29
N VAL A 417 -2.77 -3.92 15.94
CA VAL A 417 -3.88 -3.02 16.34
C VAL A 417 -4.08 -2.91 17.85
N GLU A 418 -3.24 -3.57 18.66
CA GLU A 418 -3.32 -3.53 20.13
C GLU A 418 -3.31 -2.12 20.70
N LYS A 419 -2.61 -1.18 20.05
CA LYS A 419 -2.60 0.23 20.46
C LYS A 419 -4.00 0.82 20.60
N LEU A 420 -4.97 0.38 19.80
CA LEU A 420 -6.37 0.83 19.91
C LEU A 420 -6.99 0.41 21.25
N VAL A 421 -6.63 -0.76 21.75
CA VAL A 421 -7.16 -1.28 23.02
C VAL A 421 -6.48 -0.60 24.19
N TYR A 422 -5.15 -0.46 24.16
CA TYR A 422 -4.41 0.24 25.23
C TYR A 422 -4.81 1.72 25.36
N SER A 423 -5.23 2.36 24.26
CA SER A 423 -5.74 3.74 24.27
C SER A 423 -7.26 3.81 24.49
N ASN A 424 -7.92 2.73 24.88
CA ASN A 424 -9.37 2.63 25.08
C ASN A 424 -10.23 3.04 23.86
N HIS A 425 -9.68 2.92 22.64
CA HIS A 425 -10.39 3.20 21.38
C HIS A 425 -11.06 1.96 20.79
N ALA A 426 -10.75 0.78 21.32
CA ALA A 426 -11.32 -0.51 20.94
C ALA A 426 -11.36 -1.46 22.13
N ILE A 427 -12.14 -2.53 22.00
CA ILE A 427 -12.12 -3.64 22.95
C ILE A 427 -11.63 -4.91 22.29
N PHE A 428 -10.95 -5.77 23.06
CA PHE A 428 -10.76 -7.16 22.67
C PHE A 428 -12.01 -7.99 22.98
N VAL A 429 -12.33 -8.90 22.07
CA VAL A 429 -13.37 -9.92 22.25
C VAL A 429 -12.80 -11.30 21.92
N SER A 430 -13.04 -12.29 22.77
CA SER A 430 -12.59 -13.67 22.57
C SER A 430 -13.59 -14.49 21.75
N GLY A 431 -14.82 -13.99 21.58
CA GLY A 431 -15.89 -14.65 20.84
C GLY A 431 -17.20 -13.90 20.90
N ILE A 432 -18.25 -14.60 20.49
CA ILE A 432 -19.58 -14.00 20.30
C ILE A 432 -20.22 -13.49 21.61
N GLU A 433 -20.03 -14.17 22.73
CA GLU A 433 -20.64 -13.76 24.02
C GLU A 433 -20.13 -12.39 24.47
N GLU A 434 -18.81 -12.18 24.40
CA GLU A 434 -18.22 -10.90 24.76
C GLU A 434 -18.64 -9.80 23.80
N LEU A 435 -18.74 -10.11 22.49
CA LEU A 435 -19.21 -9.16 21.49
C LEU A 435 -20.67 -8.73 21.75
N ILE A 436 -21.59 -9.67 21.96
CA ILE A 436 -22.99 -9.38 22.25
C ILE A 436 -23.11 -8.54 23.54
N ASN A 437 -22.38 -8.90 24.58
CA ASN A 437 -22.38 -8.16 25.84
C ASN A 437 -21.88 -6.73 25.65
N ALA A 438 -20.83 -6.54 24.86
CA ALA A 438 -20.28 -5.20 24.55
C ALA A 438 -21.30 -4.34 23.77
N ILE A 439 -21.97 -4.93 22.78
CA ILE A 439 -22.99 -4.25 21.97
C ILE A 439 -24.21 -3.89 22.84
N LYS A 440 -24.74 -4.82 23.63
CA LYS A 440 -25.93 -4.61 24.49
C LYS A 440 -25.65 -3.58 25.60
N LYS A 441 -24.48 -3.62 26.23
CA LYS A 441 -24.08 -2.67 27.27
C LYS A 441 -23.66 -1.32 26.72
N ASP A 442 -23.64 -1.17 25.41
CA ASP A 442 -23.21 0.04 24.71
C ASP A 442 -21.79 0.50 25.17
N ALA A 443 -20.83 -0.43 25.10
CA ALA A 443 -19.49 -0.26 25.67
C ALA A 443 -18.90 1.13 25.33
N LYS A 444 -18.43 1.82 26.38
CA LYS A 444 -17.83 3.15 26.24
C LYS A 444 -16.39 3.02 25.74
N MET A 445 -16.04 3.83 24.76
CA MET A 445 -14.70 3.98 24.21
C MET A 445 -14.35 5.44 24.11
N ASP A 446 -13.08 5.75 24.22
CA ASP A 446 -12.60 7.12 24.06
C ASP A 446 -12.61 7.51 22.59
N ASN A 447 -12.79 8.78 22.35
CA ASN A 447 -12.79 9.32 21.00
C ASN A 447 -11.39 9.81 20.63
N PRO A 448 -10.69 9.16 19.67
CA PRO A 448 -9.34 9.54 19.27
C PRO A 448 -9.33 10.76 18.33
N THR A 449 -9.74 11.92 18.83
CA THR A 449 -9.76 13.15 18.04
C THR A 449 -8.36 13.45 17.48
N ASN A 450 -8.21 13.35 16.15
CA ASN A 450 -6.99 13.65 15.39
C ASN A 450 -5.73 12.81 15.73
N GLU A 451 -5.84 11.78 16.55
CA GLU A 451 -4.69 10.97 16.95
C GLU A 451 -4.13 10.14 15.79
N TYR A 452 -5.01 9.54 14.98
CA TYR A 452 -4.61 8.66 13.87
C TYR A 452 -4.65 9.33 12.50
N PHE A 453 -5.38 10.44 12.36
CA PHE A 453 -5.52 11.16 11.09
C PHE A 453 -5.50 12.67 11.34
N ALA A 454 -4.52 13.34 10.74
CA ALA A 454 -4.43 14.79 10.81
C ALA A 454 -5.55 15.44 9.98
N GLU A 455 -6.14 16.50 10.46
CA GLU A 455 -7.17 17.27 9.75
C GLU A 455 -6.59 18.22 8.71
N LYS A 456 -7.46 18.77 7.85
CA LYS A 456 -7.11 19.72 6.78
C LYS A 456 -6.07 19.14 5.81
N SER A 457 -6.31 17.90 5.42
CA SER A 457 -5.34 17.11 4.66
C SER A 457 -4.88 17.80 3.37
N ILE A 458 -5.81 18.33 2.57
CA ILE A 458 -5.48 19.01 1.30
C ILE A 458 -4.66 20.28 1.54
N GLU A 459 -5.03 21.11 2.53
CA GLU A 459 -4.30 22.32 2.87
C GLU A 459 -2.87 22.01 3.31
N LYS A 460 -2.69 20.96 4.13
CA LYS A 460 -1.37 20.49 4.58
C LYS A 460 -0.54 19.92 3.43
N ILE A 461 -1.14 19.15 2.54
CA ILE A 461 -0.47 18.64 1.33
C ILE A 461 0.00 19.80 0.47
N GLN A 462 -0.88 20.77 0.18
CA GLN A 462 -0.57 21.93 -0.65
C GLN A 462 0.56 22.78 -0.06
N SER A 463 0.48 23.11 1.23
CA SER A 463 1.49 23.96 1.89
C SER A 463 2.86 23.28 1.98
N ASN A 464 2.90 21.98 2.28
CA ASN A 464 4.15 21.24 2.35
C ASN A 464 4.74 20.97 0.96
N LEU A 465 3.91 20.76 -0.06
CA LEU A 465 4.38 20.65 -1.44
C LEU A 465 5.11 21.94 -1.86
N CYS A 466 4.50 23.12 -1.66
CA CYS A 466 5.12 24.42 -1.92
C CYS A 466 6.44 24.62 -1.14
N ARG A 467 6.49 24.17 0.12
CA ARG A 467 7.71 24.25 0.94
C ARG A 467 8.84 23.38 0.39
N ILE A 468 8.52 22.16 -0.03
CA ILE A 468 9.49 21.22 -0.61
C ILE A 468 10.02 21.76 -1.93
N GLU A 469 9.17 22.28 -2.81
CA GLU A 469 9.57 22.88 -4.09
C GLU A 469 10.54 24.05 -3.89
N LYS A 470 10.25 24.96 -2.96
CA LYS A 470 11.13 26.10 -2.63
C LYS A 470 12.46 25.65 -2.06
N TRP A 471 12.46 24.65 -1.19
CA TRP A 471 13.68 24.13 -0.57
C TRP A 471 14.62 23.49 -1.62
N TYR A 472 14.06 22.74 -2.57
CA TYR A 472 14.84 22.14 -3.65
C TYR A 472 15.34 23.19 -4.66
N ALA A 473 14.53 24.17 -5.01
CA ALA A 473 14.95 25.28 -5.88
C ALA A 473 16.15 26.04 -5.29
N LYS A 474 16.14 26.32 -3.98
CA LYS A 474 17.26 26.94 -3.29
C LYS A 474 18.55 26.09 -3.36
N LYS A 475 18.46 24.78 -3.13
CA LYS A 475 19.60 23.87 -3.24
C LYS A 475 20.17 23.70 -4.66
N GLN A 476 19.37 23.94 -5.69
CA GLN A 476 19.86 23.92 -7.06
C GLN A 476 20.69 25.18 -7.41
N ASN A 477 20.39 26.31 -6.77
CA ASN A 477 21.08 27.58 -6.98
C ASN A 477 22.37 27.71 -6.15
N GLU A 478 22.56 26.87 -5.12
CA GLU A 478 23.75 26.85 -4.27
C GLU A 478 24.91 25.96 -4.82
N HIS A 479 24.71 25.34 -5.99
CA HIS A 479 25.66 24.47 -6.68
C HIS A 479 25.73 24.81 -8.18
#